data_f247b73171254135224785bc97e24e95
#
_entry.id   f247b73171254135224785bc97e24e95
#
_cell.length_a   1.000
_cell.length_b   1.000
_cell.length_c   1.000
_cell.angle_alpha   90.00
_cell.angle_beta   90.00
_cell.angle_gamma   90.00
#
_symmetry.space_group_name_H-M   'P 1'
#
loop_
_entity.id
_entity.type
_entity.pdbx_description
1 polymer ?
#
loop_
_entity_poly.entity_id
_entity_poly.type
_entity_poly.pdbx_seq_one_letter_code
_entity_poly.pdbx_strand_id
1 'polypeptide(L)'
;FLKMVLLVALLLVACLILPAAVAARVWPEDIDDGYVPAPNIEAEAGDPQTMTGYLLTDAAKLDGALCLDGTPGLYYHRKGTGSGANKWYIHQEGGGWCSSVDSCRSRSLSLLGSSLNYTSTISMMDYEYFSLDPAINPLMYNWNSVYFKYCDGGSFSGSNASATTIGGGKQLHFRGKHILNGGITDMLQHRGLATAAEV
;
A
#
# COMPACT_ATOMS: atom_id res chain seq x y z
N PHE A 1 -8.18 28.48 49.80
CA PHE A 1 -7.06 27.73 49.19
C PHE A 1 -7.41 26.23 49.02
N LEU A 2 -8.04 25.60 50.01
CA LEU A 2 -8.32 24.14 49.96
C LEU A 2 -9.44 23.77 48.95
N LYS A 3 -10.39 24.63 48.68
CA LYS A 3 -11.48 24.39 47.71
C LYS A 3 -11.03 24.51 46.26
N MET A 4 -9.97 25.25 46.00
CA MET A 4 -9.43 25.43 44.62
C MET A 4 -8.52 24.28 44.19
N VAL A 5 -7.89 23.61 45.15
CA VAL A 5 -7.03 22.42 44.87
C VAL A 5 -7.90 21.19 44.56
N LEU A 6 -9.10 21.08 45.17
CA LEU A 6 -9.99 19.95 44.90
C LEU A 6 -10.67 20.02 43.53
N LEU A 7 -10.89 21.23 42.98
CA LEU A 7 -11.50 21.41 41.66
C LEU A 7 -10.53 21.08 40.50
N VAL A 8 -9.22 21.35 40.69
CA VAL A 8 -8.18 21.04 39.70
C VAL A 8 -7.89 19.52 39.65
N ALA A 9 -7.98 18.84 40.82
CA ALA A 9 -7.80 17.38 40.87
C ALA A 9 -8.96 16.61 40.18
N LEU A 10 -10.19 17.15 40.24
CA LEU A 10 -11.35 16.53 39.58
C LEU A 10 -11.36 16.73 38.05
N LEU A 11 -10.75 17.79 37.55
CA LEU A 11 -10.62 18.03 36.11
C LEU A 11 -9.51 17.20 35.41
N LEU A 12 -8.51 16.75 36.19
CA LEU A 12 -7.42 15.91 35.66
C LEU A 12 -7.79 14.41 35.63
N VAL A 13 -8.77 13.96 36.35
CA VAL A 13 -9.24 12.56 36.34
C VAL A 13 -10.28 12.32 35.25
N ALA A 14 -10.98 13.36 34.78
CA ALA A 14 -11.99 13.23 33.74
C ALA A 14 -11.37 13.09 32.30
N CYS A 15 -10.06 13.28 32.14
CA CYS A 15 -9.39 13.21 30.82
C CYS A 15 -8.80 11.82 30.50
N LEU A 16 -8.96 10.83 31.38
CA LEU A 16 -8.34 9.49 31.23
C LEU A 16 -9.32 8.35 30.94
N ILE A 17 -10.61 8.63 30.73
CA ILE A 17 -11.60 7.60 30.36
C ILE A 17 -12.40 8.09 29.16
N LEU A 18 -11.73 8.24 28.00
CA LEU A 18 -12.39 8.09 26.72
C LEU A 18 -12.28 6.61 26.37
N PRO A 19 -13.38 5.85 26.33
CA PRO A 19 -13.34 4.55 25.70
C PRO A 19 -12.99 4.80 24.23
N ALA A 20 -11.88 4.23 23.78
CA ALA A 20 -11.64 4.04 22.36
C ALA A 20 -12.76 3.12 21.85
N ALA A 21 -13.90 3.71 21.49
CA ALA A 21 -14.86 3.07 20.62
C ALA A 21 -14.17 2.99 19.25
N VAL A 22 -13.31 1.99 19.10
CA VAL A 22 -12.97 1.45 17.79
C VAL A 22 -14.30 0.92 17.28
N ALA A 23 -14.99 1.75 16.49
CA ALA A 23 -16.13 1.31 15.73
C ALA A 23 -15.61 0.18 14.83
N ALA A 24 -15.89 -1.05 15.22
CA ALA A 24 -15.73 -2.20 14.36
C ALA A 24 -16.58 -1.91 13.11
N ARG A 25 -15.92 -1.46 12.05
CA ARG A 25 -16.56 -1.34 10.74
C ARG A 25 -16.86 -2.76 10.29
N VAL A 26 -18.15 -3.11 10.32
CA VAL A 26 -18.66 -4.35 9.73
C VAL A 26 -18.38 -4.29 8.23
N TRP A 27 -17.62 -5.26 7.74
CA TRP A 27 -17.41 -5.50 6.33
C TRP A 27 -18.72 -5.92 5.68
N PRO A 28 -19.00 -5.50 4.44
CA PRO A 28 -20.01 -6.18 3.65
C PRO A 28 -19.58 -7.65 3.47
N GLU A 29 -20.44 -8.60 3.85
CA GLU A 29 -20.18 -10.04 3.82
C GLU A 29 -20.05 -10.63 2.40
N ASP A 30 -19.98 -9.81 1.36
CA ASP A 30 -20.11 -10.20 -0.04
C ASP A 30 -18.77 -10.24 -0.83
N ILE A 31 -17.62 -10.34 -0.15
CA ILE A 31 -16.35 -10.63 -0.82
C ILE A 31 -15.99 -12.10 -0.56
N ASP A 32 -16.88 -13.00 -0.97
CA ASP A 32 -16.61 -14.43 -1.05
C ASP A 32 -16.71 -14.90 -2.49
N ASP A 33 -15.75 -14.52 -3.31
CA ASP A 33 -15.53 -15.07 -4.65
C ASP A 33 -14.16 -15.75 -4.78
N GLY A 34 -13.74 -16.41 -3.70
CA GLY A 34 -12.63 -17.36 -3.75
C GLY A 34 -11.25 -16.73 -3.87
N TYR A 35 -11.09 -15.46 -3.46
CA TYR A 35 -9.75 -14.86 -3.37
C TYR A 35 -8.92 -15.59 -2.30
N VAL A 36 -7.98 -16.41 -2.72
CA VAL A 36 -6.91 -16.95 -1.88
C VAL A 36 -5.78 -15.91 -1.90
N PRO A 37 -5.44 -15.28 -0.75
CA PRO A 37 -4.25 -14.42 -0.68
C PRO A 37 -3.05 -15.21 -1.21
N ALA A 38 -2.25 -14.59 -2.08
CA ALA A 38 -0.97 -15.16 -2.44
C ALA A 38 -0.21 -15.44 -1.13
N PRO A 39 0.31 -16.65 -0.90
CA PRO A 39 1.05 -16.95 0.32
C PRO A 39 2.21 -15.96 0.41
N ASN A 40 2.54 -15.51 1.63
CA ASN A 40 3.79 -14.83 1.93
C ASN A 40 4.92 -15.85 1.67
N ILE A 41 5.30 -16.02 0.41
CA ILE A 41 6.42 -16.88 0.04
C ILE A 41 7.66 -16.05 0.36
N GLU A 42 8.35 -16.44 1.42
CA GLU A 42 9.73 -16.00 1.63
C GLU A 42 10.49 -16.36 0.36
N ALA A 43 10.97 -15.32 -0.34
CA ALA A 43 11.76 -15.51 -1.54
C ALA A 43 12.98 -16.34 -1.15
N GLU A 44 13.15 -17.51 -1.74
CA GLU A 44 14.43 -18.22 -1.71
C GLU A 44 15.52 -17.24 -2.15
N ALA A 45 16.74 -17.41 -1.63
CA ALA A 45 17.89 -16.58 -1.95
C ALA A 45 18.15 -16.62 -3.48
N GLY A 46 17.42 -15.76 -4.18
CA GLY A 46 17.39 -15.67 -5.64
C GLY A 46 18.22 -14.51 -6.14
N ASP A 47 18.11 -14.24 -7.42
CA ASP A 47 18.72 -13.13 -8.13
C ASP A 47 18.62 -11.83 -7.29
N PRO A 48 19.74 -11.16 -6.98
CA PRO A 48 19.76 -9.92 -6.21
C PRO A 48 18.94 -8.78 -6.85
N GLN A 49 18.62 -8.88 -8.14
CA GLN A 49 17.75 -7.95 -8.85
C GLN A 49 16.25 -8.12 -8.52
N THR A 50 15.89 -9.24 -7.85
CA THR A 50 14.50 -9.56 -7.55
C THR A 50 13.96 -8.72 -6.40
N MET A 51 12.74 -8.20 -6.55
CA MET A 51 11.96 -7.52 -5.52
C MET A 51 10.82 -8.42 -5.06
N THR A 52 10.57 -8.46 -3.75
CA THR A 52 9.48 -9.23 -3.14
C THR A 52 8.20 -8.41 -3.09
N GLY A 53 7.08 -9.00 -3.49
CA GLY A 53 5.74 -8.39 -3.46
C GLY A 53 5.07 -8.50 -2.09
N TYR A 54 4.43 -7.41 -1.68
CA TYR A 54 3.67 -7.29 -0.44
C TYR A 54 2.26 -6.84 -0.74
N LEU A 55 1.32 -7.78 -0.64
CA LEU A 55 -0.10 -7.50 -0.83
C LEU A 55 -0.67 -6.80 0.41
N LEU A 56 -1.34 -5.67 0.23
CA LEU A 56 -1.86 -4.82 1.29
C LEU A 56 -3.20 -5.33 1.85
N THR A 57 -3.28 -6.60 2.21
CA THR A 57 -4.52 -7.26 2.62
C THR A 57 -5.16 -6.60 3.83
N ASP A 58 -4.37 -6.26 4.87
CA ASP A 58 -4.90 -5.62 6.07
C ASP A 58 -5.31 -4.17 5.82
N ALA A 59 -4.52 -3.41 5.06
CA ALA A 59 -4.90 -2.05 4.66
C ALA A 59 -6.12 -2.03 3.74
N ALA A 60 -6.30 -3.04 2.89
CA ALA A 60 -7.51 -3.22 2.09
C ALA A 60 -8.73 -3.41 2.99
N LYS A 61 -8.60 -4.25 4.02
CA LYS A 61 -9.67 -4.52 4.99
C LYS A 61 -9.97 -3.33 5.91
N LEU A 62 -9.00 -2.66 6.43
CA LEU A 62 -9.16 -1.62 7.45
C LEU A 62 -9.44 -0.24 6.85
N ASP A 63 -8.78 0.09 5.73
CA ASP A 63 -8.75 1.43 5.16
C ASP A 63 -9.21 1.48 3.70
N GLY A 64 -9.53 0.34 3.10
CA GLY A 64 -9.95 0.24 1.71
C GLY A 64 -8.83 0.57 0.72
N ALA A 65 -7.63 0.02 0.93
CA ALA A 65 -6.50 0.08 0.00
C ALA A 65 -6.72 -0.86 -1.19
N LEU A 66 -7.70 -0.52 -2.05
CA LEU A 66 -8.24 -1.37 -3.10
C LEU A 66 -7.87 -0.89 -4.51
N CYS A 67 -7.54 -1.84 -5.38
CA CYS A 67 -7.48 -1.66 -6.84
C CYS A 67 -8.87 -1.34 -7.41
N LEU A 68 -8.97 -1.02 -8.70
CA LEU A 68 -10.25 -0.72 -9.37
C LEU A 68 -11.27 -1.85 -9.23
N ASP A 69 -10.85 -3.11 -9.29
CA ASP A 69 -11.70 -4.30 -9.20
C ASP A 69 -12.04 -4.73 -7.76
N GLY A 70 -11.51 -4.03 -6.75
CA GLY A 70 -11.70 -4.36 -5.34
C GLY A 70 -10.64 -5.29 -4.75
N THR A 71 -9.69 -5.76 -5.53
CA THR A 71 -8.53 -6.52 -5.00
C THR A 71 -7.61 -5.61 -4.18
N PRO A 72 -6.85 -6.13 -3.19
CA PRO A 72 -5.92 -5.33 -2.41
C PRO A 72 -4.83 -4.69 -3.27
N GLY A 73 -4.38 -3.49 -2.92
CA GLY A 73 -3.19 -2.89 -3.50
C GLY A 73 -1.93 -3.70 -3.19
N LEU A 74 -0.84 -3.41 -3.90
CA LEU A 74 0.43 -4.15 -3.81
C LEU A 74 1.60 -3.19 -4.00
N TYR A 75 2.70 -3.46 -3.31
CA TYR A 75 4.02 -2.91 -3.64
C TYR A 75 5.08 -4.00 -3.64
N TYR A 76 6.19 -3.76 -4.33
CA TYR A 76 7.38 -4.59 -4.28
C TYR A 76 8.50 -3.89 -3.53
N HIS A 77 9.31 -4.65 -2.80
CA HIS A 77 10.44 -4.12 -2.04
C HIS A 77 11.66 -5.02 -2.18
N ARG A 78 12.81 -4.40 -2.39
CA ARG A 78 14.14 -4.99 -2.28
C ARG A 78 14.91 -4.28 -1.19
N LYS A 79 15.41 -5.04 -0.21
CA LYS A 79 16.15 -4.49 0.92
C LYS A 79 17.47 -3.87 0.49
N GLY A 80 17.78 -2.70 1.01
CA GLY A 80 19.06 -2.02 0.82
C GLY A 80 20.21 -2.71 1.55
N THR A 81 21.43 -2.47 1.06
CA THR A 81 22.66 -3.09 1.57
C THR A 81 23.75 -2.05 1.88
N GLY A 82 24.72 -2.42 2.73
CA GLY A 82 25.88 -1.57 3.04
C GLY A 82 25.49 -0.14 3.48
N SER A 83 26.05 0.86 2.82
CA SER A 83 25.77 2.29 3.10
C SER A 83 24.36 2.73 2.71
N GLY A 84 23.64 1.94 1.91
CA GLY A 84 22.27 2.19 1.49
C GLY A 84 21.20 1.49 2.35
N ALA A 85 21.60 0.71 3.38
CA ALA A 85 20.67 -0.13 4.14
C ALA A 85 19.53 0.62 4.85
N ASN A 86 19.70 1.90 5.16
CA ASN A 86 18.69 2.77 5.75
C ASN A 86 18.31 3.96 4.86
N LYS A 87 18.59 3.87 3.56
CA LYS A 87 18.16 4.84 2.55
C LYS A 87 17.11 4.20 1.66
N TRP A 88 16.17 4.99 1.14
CA TRP A 88 14.98 4.48 0.45
C TRP A 88 14.74 5.22 -0.86
N TYR A 89 14.47 4.46 -1.91
CA TYR A 89 13.94 4.94 -3.17
C TYR A 89 12.54 4.38 -3.37
N ILE A 90 11.53 5.25 -3.40
CA ILE A 90 10.12 4.86 -3.55
C ILE A 90 9.61 5.34 -4.90
N HIS A 91 9.25 4.39 -5.75
CA HIS A 91 8.73 4.62 -7.09
C HIS A 91 7.25 4.23 -7.18
N GLN A 92 6.48 5.04 -7.86
CA GLN A 92 5.09 4.77 -8.21
C GLN A 92 5.00 4.44 -9.70
N GLU A 93 4.45 3.26 -10.03
CA GLU A 93 4.23 2.86 -11.42
C GLU A 93 3.31 3.83 -12.14
N GLY A 94 3.64 4.15 -13.39
CA GLY A 94 2.78 4.89 -14.28
C GLY A 94 1.79 4.00 -15.04
N GLY A 95 1.00 4.57 -15.95
CA GLY A 95 0.11 3.79 -16.81
C GLY A 95 -1.11 4.57 -17.34
N GLY A 96 -1.10 5.89 -17.18
CA GLY A 96 -2.21 6.76 -17.60
C GLY A 96 -3.47 6.57 -16.74
N TRP A 97 -4.46 7.37 -16.98
CA TRP A 97 -5.72 7.38 -16.22
C TRP A 97 -6.84 6.70 -16.99
N CYS A 98 -7.85 6.23 -16.29
CA CYS A 98 -9.15 5.96 -16.88
C CYS A 98 -10.07 7.17 -16.67
N SER A 99 -10.67 7.68 -17.74
CA SER A 99 -11.41 8.94 -17.76
C SER A 99 -12.92 8.80 -17.86
N SER A 100 -13.42 7.58 -17.98
CA SER A 100 -14.85 7.25 -18.03
C SER A 100 -15.10 5.94 -17.29
N VAL A 101 -16.35 5.70 -16.90
CA VAL A 101 -16.77 4.44 -16.26
C VAL A 101 -16.40 3.23 -17.12
N ASP A 102 -16.62 3.30 -18.42
CA ASP A 102 -16.32 2.19 -19.33
C ASP A 102 -14.81 1.96 -19.48
N SER A 103 -14.00 3.02 -19.54
CA SER A 103 -12.54 2.89 -19.58
C SER A 103 -11.99 2.34 -18.27
N CYS A 104 -12.54 2.74 -17.12
CA CYS A 104 -12.17 2.20 -15.82
C CYS A 104 -12.60 0.74 -15.66
N ARG A 105 -13.80 0.38 -16.18
CA ARG A 105 -14.24 -1.02 -16.24
C ARG A 105 -13.30 -1.90 -17.05
N SER A 106 -12.89 -1.45 -18.24
CA SER A 106 -11.96 -2.19 -19.08
C SER A 106 -10.60 -2.32 -18.40
N ARG A 107 -10.11 -1.24 -17.75
CA ARG A 107 -8.88 -1.24 -16.98
C ARG A 107 -8.92 -2.19 -15.79
N SER A 108 -10.06 -2.30 -15.09
CA SER A 108 -10.19 -3.18 -13.92
C SER A 108 -9.98 -4.67 -14.23
N LEU A 109 -10.01 -5.05 -15.51
CA LEU A 109 -9.74 -6.41 -15.99
C LEU A 109 -8.26 -6.63 -16.38
N SER A 110 -7.40 -5.65 -16.16
CA SER A 110 -5.97 -5.69 -16.53
C SER A 110 -5.08 -5.53 -15.29
N LEU A 111 -3.77 -5.73 -15.47
CA LEU A 111 -2.76 -5.48 -14.42
C LEU A 111 -2.76 -4.02 -13.91
N LEU A 112 -3.30 -3.07 -14.68
CA LEU A 112 -3.44 -1.67 -14.28
C LEU A 112 -4.75 -1.38 -13.52
N GLY A 113 -5.50 -2.41 -13.14
CA GLY A 113 -6.76 -2.28 -12.42
C GLY A 113 -7.07 -3.41 -11.44
N SER A 114 -6.20 -4.44 -11.39
CA SER A 114 -6.37 -5.63 -10.54
C SER A 114 -5.04 -6.15 -10.05
N SER A 115 -5.00 -6.72 -8.85
CA SER A 115 -3.83 -7.44 -8.33
C SER A 115 -3.92 -8.97 -8.45
N LEU A 116 -4.98 -9.51 -9.03
CA LEU A 116 -5.18 -10.97 -9.13
C LEU A 116 -4.04 -11.73 -9.81
N ASN A 117 -3.40 -11.11 -10.80
CA ASN A 117 -2.35 -11.73 -11.60
C ASN A 117 -0.94 -11.19 -11.26
N TYR A 118 -0.77 -10.52 -10.14
CA TYR A 118 0.54 -10.09 -9.71
C TYR A 118 1.34 -11.27 -9.15
N THR A 119 2.63 -11.30 -9.52
CA THR A 119 3.56 -12.32 -9.05
C THR A 119 4.08 -11.99 -7.65
N SER A 120 4.47 -13.00 -6.87
CA SER A 120 5.09 -12.79 -5.55
C SER A 120 6.44 -12.08 -5.62
N THR A 121 7.09 -12.15 -6.78
CA THR A 121 8.37 -11.47 -7.06
C THR A 121 8.37 -10.88 -8.46
N ILE A 122 9.15 -9.80 -8.64
CA ILE A 122 9.45 -9.24 -9.97
C ILE A 122 10.94 -8.98 -10.11
N SER A 123 11.45 -9.04 -11.34
CA SER A 123 12.76 -8.49 -11.69
C SER A 123 12.60 -7.10 -12.27
N MET A 124 13.45 -6.17 -11.84
CA MET A 124 13.46 -4.79 -12.32
C MET A 124 14.71 -4.47 -13.14
N MET A 125 15.29 -5.48 -13.80
CA MET A 125 16.54 -5.35 -14.59
C MET A 125 16.43 -4.32 -15.72
N ASP A 126 15.25 -4.15 -16.30
CA ASP A 126 15.03 -3.24 -17.44
C ASP A 126 14.93 -1.75 -17.03
N TYR A 127 14.94 -1.48 -15.72
CA TYR A 127 14.84 -0.10 -15.21
C TYR A 127 16.15 0.35 -14.60
N GLU A 128 16.87 1.25 -15.25
CA GLU A 128 18.19 1.73 -14.83
C GLU A 128 18.20 2.25 -13.39
N TYR A 129 17.17 2.94 -12.95
CA TYR A 129 17.04 3.47 -11.58
C TYR A 129 16.82 2.41 -10.50
N PHE A 130 16.59 1.16 -10.87
CA PHE A 130 16.60 -0.01 -9.96
C PHE A 130 17.85 -0.88 -10.11
N SER A 131 18.78 -0.51 -11.02
CA SER A 131 20.02 -1.27 -11.24
C SER A 131 20.85 -1.35 -9.97
N LEU A 132 21.44 -2.52 -9.73
CA LEU A 132 22.44 -2.75 -8.67
C LEU A 132 23.86 -2.41 -9.10
N ASP A 133 24.06 -2.07 -10.40
CA ASP A 133 25.35 -1.65 -10.93
C ASP A 133 25.62 -0.18 -10.60
N PRO A 134 26.65 0.15 -9.78
CA PRO A 134 26.98 1.52 -9.47
C PRO A 134 27.43 2.35 -10.69
N ALA A 135 27.80 1.73 -11.80
CA ALA A 135 28.10 2.44 -13.05
C ALA A 135 26.82 2.94 -13.74
N ILE A 136 25.69 2.25 -13.56
CA ILE A 136 24.37 2.60 -14.12
C ILE A 136 23.58 3.47 -13.13
N ASN A 137 23.56 3.08 -11.85
CA ASN A 137 22.82 3.75 -10.78
C ASN A 137 23.76 4.19 -9.65
N PRO A 138 24.62 5.19 -9.83
CA PRO A 138 25.65 5.54 -8.87
C PRO A 138 25.13 6.02 -7.51
N LEU A 139 23.91 6.54 -7.47
CA LEU A 139 23.32 7.09 -6.24
C LEU A 139 22.60 6.03 -5.42
N MET A 140 21.74 5.21 -6.02
CA MET A 140 20.76 4.39 -5.32
C MET A 140 20.95 2.89 -5.51
N TYR A 141 22.07 2.43 -6.12
CA TYR A 141 22.31 1.01 -6.46
C TYR A 141 22.16 0.05 -5.27
N ASN A 142 22.39 0.53 -4.06
CA ASN A 142 22.37 -0.26 -2.82
C ASN A 142 21.29 0.19 -1.81
N TRP A 143 20.35 1.07 -2.22
CA TRP A 143 19.25 1.53 -1.36
C TRP A 143 18.13 0.50 -1.26
N ASN A 144 17.29 0.63 -0.24
CA ASN A 144 15.97 -0.01 -0.26
C ASN A 144 15.20 0.54 -1.46
N SER A 145 14.73 -0.36 -2.30
CA SER A 145 14.01 0.01 -3.52
C SER A 145 12.57 -0.46 -3.41
N VAL A 146 11.63 0.45 -3.63
CA VAL A 146 10.18 0.18 -3.54
C VAL A 146 9.53 0.53 -4.87
N TYR A 147 8.66 -0.36 -5.35
CA TYR A 147 7.87 -0.18 -6.56
C TYR A 147 6.40 -0.41 -6.26
N PHE A 148 5.62 0.67 -6.15
CA PHE A 148 4.17 0.58 -6.01
C PHE A 148 3.52 0.20 -7.33
N LYS A 149 2.74 -0.88 -7.32
CA LYS A 149 1.93 -1.29 -8.48
C LYS A 149 0.73 -0.37 -8.65
N TYR A 150 0.54 0.08 -9.89
CA TYR A 150 -0.52 0.98 -10.26
C TYR A 150 -1.78 0.20 -10.64
N CYS A 151 -2.86 0.29 -9.85
CA CYS A 151 -4.10 -0.41 -10.11
C CYS A 151 -5.38 0.36 -9.77
N ASP A 152 -5.25 1.69 -9.52
CA ASP A 152 -6.39 2.52 -9.09
C ASP A 152 -6.98 3.42 -10.20
N GLY A 153 -6.34 3.46 -11.39
CA GLY A 153 -6.78 4.24 -12.54
C GLY A 153 -6.73 5.76 -12.37
N GLY A 154 -6.19 6.28 -11.24
CA GLY A 154 -6.16 7.70 -10.88
C GLY A 154 -4.85 8.16 -10.25
N SER A 155 -3.72 7.51 -10.57
CA SER A 155 -2.36 7.87 -10.10
C SER A 155 -2.28 8.01 -8.58
N PHE A 156 -2.78 7.02 -7.85
CA PHE A 156 -2.74 6.97 -6.38
C PHE A 156 -3.44 8.14 -5.67
N SER A 157 -4.33 8.86 -6.36
CA SER A 157 -4.99 10.07 -5.79
C SER A 157 -6.42 9.82 -5.30
N GLY A 158 -7.11 8.79 -5.82
CA GLY A 158 -8.51 8.52 -5.51
C GLY A 158 -8.74 8.16 -4.04
N SER A 159 -9.81 8.69 -3.44
CA SER A 159 -10.21 8.41 -2.06
C SER A 159 -11.74 8.34 -1.88
N ASN A 160 -12.47 7.95 -2.92
CA ASN A 160 -13.92 7.80 -2.83
C ASN A 160 -14.28 6.70 -1.82
N ALA A 161 -15.11 7.05 -0.82
CA ALA A 161 -15.50 6.11 0.23
C ALA A 161 -16.44 5.00 -0.29
N SER A 162 -17.23 5.32 -1.32
CA SER A 162 -18.20 4.40 -1.91
C SER A 162 -17.71 3.86 -3.25
N ALA A 163 -17.89 2.56 -3.47
CA ALA A 163 -17.67 1.97 -4.78
C ALA A 163 -18.72 2.49 -5.79
N THR A 164 -18.35 2.56 -7.06
CA THR A 164 -19.24 2.90 -8.16
C THR A 164 -19.80 1.64 -8.76
N THR A 165 -21.11 1.40 -8.61
CA THR A 165 -21.78 0.25 -9.22
C THR A 165 -21.89 0.44 -10.71
N ILE A 166 -21.50 -0.58 -11.48
CA ILE A 166 -21.54 -0.62 -12.95
C ILE A 166 -22.41 -1.77 -13.45
N GLY A 167 -22.60 -1.86 -14.77
CA GLY A 167 -23.43 -2.89 -15.38
C GLY A 167 -23.08 -4.31 -14.93
N GLY A 168 -24.11 -5.11 -14.59
CA GLY A 168 -23.97 -6.46 -14.07
C GLY A 168 -23.67 -6.56 -12.57
N GLY A 169 -23.90 -5.48 -11.80
CA GLY A 169 -23.67 -5.46 -10.34
C GLY A 169 -22.22 -5.36 -9.91
N LYS A 170 -21.27 -5.27 -10.84
CA LYS A 170 -19.86 -5.09 -10.54
C LYS A 170 -19.60 -3.71 -9.95
N GLN A 171 -18.52 -3.61 -9.17
CA GLN A 171 -18.13 -2.38 -8.51
C GLN A 171 -16.74 -1.92 -8.96
N LEU A 172 -16.57 -0.60 -9.05
CA LEU A 172 -15.27 0.03 -9.27
C LEU A 172 -14.89 0.83 -8.02
N HIS A 173 -13.64 0.68 -7.61
CA HIS A 173 -13.07 1.31 -6.43
C HIS A 173 -12.01 2.35 -6.85
N PHE A 174 -12.19 3.60 -6.43
CA PHE A 174 -11.25 4.69 -6.69
C PHE A 174 -10.52 5.05 -5.40
N ARG A 175 -9.57 4.20 -5.00
CA ARG A 175 -8.95 4.17 -3.66
C ARG A 175 -7.41 4.27 -3.67
N GLY A 176 -6.81 4.81 -4.71
CA GLY A 176 -5.36 4.86 -4.89
C GLY A 176 -4.61 5.54 -3.74
N LYS A 177 -5.17 6.62 -3.16
CA LYS A 177 -4.59 7.26 -1.97
C LYS A 177 -4.47 6.28 -0.78
N HIS A 178 -5.42 5.38 -0.64
CA HIS A 178 -5.41 4.38 0.44
C HIS A 178 -4.39 3.27 0.17
N ILE A 179 -4.16 2.91 -1.09
CA ILE A 179 -3.06 2.00 -1.47
C ILE A 179 -1.72 2.62 -1.07
N LEU A 180 -1.47 3.86 -1.45
CA LEU A 180 -0.23 4.55 -1.12
C LEU A 180 -0.04 4.65 0.40
N ASN A 181 -1.05 5.14 1.12
CA ASN A 181 -1.00 5.27 2.57
C ASN A 181 -0.79 3.90 3.26
N GLY A 182 -1.51 2.86 2.83
CA GLY A 182 -1.38 1.51 3.37
C GLY A 182 0.03 0.94 3.17
N GLY A 183 0.61 1.12 1.98
CA GLY A 183 1.98 0.69 1.71
C GLY A 183 3.03 1.47 2.52
N ILE A 184 2.89 2.78 2.65
CA ILE A 184 3.78 3.59 3.50
C ILE A 184 3.64 3.14 4.97
N THR A 185 2.44 2.90 5.46
CA THR A 185 2.20 2.43 6.82
C THR A 185 2.85 1.06 7.07
N ASP A 186 2.67 0.11 6.14
CA ASP A 186 3.32 -1.21 6.24
C ASP A 186 4.86 -1.08 6.27
N MET A 187 5.43 -0.26 5.42
CA MET A 187 6.88 -0.03 5.40
C MET A 187 7.40 0.63 6.67
N LEU A 188 6.66 1.59 7.25
CA LEU A 188 7.02 2.21 8.53
C LEU A 188 6.98 1.20 9.69
N GLN A 189 6.00 0.31 9.71
CA GLN A 189 5.79 -0.65 10.80
C GLN A 189 6.64 -1.92 10.66
N HIS A 190 6.87 -2.40 9.44
CA HIS A 190 7.38 -3.74 9.21
C HIS A 190 8.65 -3.83 8.36
N ARG A 191 9.05 -2.75 7.66
CA ARG A 191 10.18 -2.82 6.71
C ARG A 191 11.36 -1.92 7.10
N GLY A 192 11.21 -1.10 8.14
CA GLY A 192 12.28 -0.24 8.65
C GLY A 192 12.30 1.18 8.07
N LEU A 193 11.27 1.59 7.31
CA LEU A 193 11.18 2.96 6.79
C LEU A 193 11.16 4.02 7.92
N ALA A 194 10.64 3.67 9.11
CA ALA A 194 10.61 4.57 10.27
C ALA A 194 12.01 5.05 10.73
N THR A 195 13.06 4.31 10.38
CA THR A 195 14.45 4.66 10.72
C THR A 195 15.28 5.10 9.51
N ALA A 196 14.60 5.45 8.41
CA ALA A 196 15.27 5.91 7.20
C ALA A 196 16.11 7.16 7.46
N ALA A 197 17.33 7.18 6.95
CA ALA A 197 18.21 8.34 6.97
C ALA A 197 17.95 9.26 5.77
N GLU A 198 17.40 8.69 4.69
CA GLU A 198 17.11 9.39 3.43
C GLU A 198 15.98 8.68 2.69
N VAL A 199 15.06 9.45 2.10
CA VAL A 199 13.93 8.96 1.29
C VAL A 199 13.80 9.78 0.01
#